data_257b58a82fb2d164f164ff2f642cfe02
#
_entry.id   257b58a82fb2d164f164ff2f642cfe02
#
_cell.length_a   1.000
_cell.length_b   1.000
_cell.length_c   1.000
_cell.angle_alpha   90.00
_cell.angle_beta   90.00
_cell.angle_gamma   90.00
#
_symmetry.space_group_name_H-M   'P 1'
#
loop_
_entity.id
_entity.type
_entity.pdbx_description
1 polymer ?
#
loop_
_entity_poly.entity_id
_entity_poly.type
_entity_poly.pdbx_seq_one_letter_code
_entity_poly.pdbx_strand_id
1 'polypeptide(L)'
;VAFNISPYINAVVREGKQEEKEDVFKALIESNETRTYQPRRKHKDDPKPDPIEQDLQTYMARVISNVKARQDKIVKKQFDKLNEKIKENGLDNYSNKILLIDGTEDIDKTYTGYVANKIANYYKRPALLYRRKTANGLDFGGSGRNYDKFGLESLMDLLKDSGYNTLSFHGNNG
;
A
#
# COMPACT_ATOMS: atom_id res chain seq x y z
N VAL A 1 7.00 12.14 13.66
CA VAL A 1 5.77 12.42 12.89
C VAL A 1 5.74 11.52 11.66
N ALA A 2 6.78 11.53 10.81
CA ALA A 2 6.79 10.81 9.53
C ALA A 2 6.47 9.32 9.64
N PHE A 3 6.99 8.62 10.64
CA PHE A 3 6.77 7.18 10.80
C PHE A 3 5.50 6.82 11.61
N ASN A 4 4.97 7.74 12.40
CA ASN A 4 3.83 7.46 13.28
C ASN A 4 2.49 7.96 12.74
N ILE A 5 2.47 9.06 11.99
CA ILE A 5 1.23 9.69 11.51
C ILE A 5 1.07 9.53 10.00
N SER A 6 2.12 9.79 9.21
CA SER A 6 2.02 9.75 7.76
C SER A 6 1.48 8.44 7.18
N PRO A 7 1.81 7.23 7.69
CA PRO A 7 1.24 6.00 7.17
C PRO A 7 -0.29 5.90 7.31
N TYR A 8 -0.84 6.48 8.38
CA TYR A 8 -2.29 6.50 8.62
C TYR A 8 -3.00 7.48 7.71
N ILE A 9 -2.45 8.69 7.56
CA ILE A 9 -2.97 9.70 6.62
C ILE A 9 -2.91 9.17 5.19
N ASN A 10 -1.79 8.57 4.77
CA ASN A 10 -1.65 7.94 3.46
C ASN A 10 -2.65 6.81 3.23
N ALA A 11 -3.00 6.07 4.29
CA ALA A 11 -4.03 5.04 4.20
C ALA A 11 -5.40 5.67 3.90
N VAL A 12 -5.77 6.77 4.58
CA VAL A 12 -7.03 7.47 4.32
C VAL A 12 -7.07 8.04 2.90
N VAL A 13 -5.99 8.65 2.43
CA VAL A 13 -5.91 9.19 1.06
C VAL A 13 -6.20 8.10 0.02
N ARG A 14 -5.75 6.86 0.24
CA ARG A 14 -5.90 5.74 -0.69
C ARG A 14 -7.21 4.98 -0.52
N GLU A 15 -7.61 4.68 0.70
CA GLU A 15 -8.71 3.77 1.06
C GLU A 15 -9.88 4.45 1.75
N GLY A 16 -9.70 5.67 2.22
CA GLY A 16 -10.75 6.41 2.90
C GLY A 16 -11.91 6.75 1.97
N LYS A 17 -13.13 6.71 2.52
CA LYS A 17 -14.30 7.29 1.88
C LYS A 17 -14.11 8.81 1.77
N GLN A 18 -14.88 9.46 0.90
CA GLN A 18 -14.79 10.92 0.72
C GLN A 18 -14.99 11.68 2.04
N GLU A 19 -16.01 11.32 2.82
CA GLU A 19 -16.26 11.89 4.15
C GLU A 19 -15.09 11.72 5.12
N GLU A 20 -14.46 10.52 5.13
CA GLU A 20 -13.28 10.24 5.97
C GLU A 20 -12.09 11.13 5.58
N LYS A 21 -11.92 11.44 4.29
CA LYS A 21 -10.85 12.33 3.78
C LYS A 21 -11.10 13.78 4.19
N GLU A 22 -12.32 14.25 4.05
CA GLU A 22 -12.73 15.60 4.45
C GLU A 22 -12.59 15.81 5.96
N ASP A 23 -13.05 14.84 6.75
CA ASP A 23 -12.97 14.89 8.21
C ASP A 23 -11.52 14.83 8.71
N VAL A 24 -10.62 14.06 8.05
CA VAL A 24 -9.17 14.10 8.36
C VAL A 24 -8.60 15.49 8.14
N PHE A 25 -8.95 16.13 7.01
CA PHE A 25 -8.48 17.49 6.73
C PHE A 25 -8.96 18.47 7.79
N LYS A 26 -10.27 18.44 8.14
CA LYS A 26 -10.86 19.28 9.18
C LYS A 26 -10.21 19.04 10.56
N ALA A 27 -9.92 17.78 10.90
CA ALA A 27 -9.26 17.45 12.15
C ALA A 27 -7.83 18.02 12.21
N LEU A 28 -7.09 18.03 11.08
CA LEU A 28 -5.74 18.58 10.99
C LEU A 28 -5.69 20.12 11.08
N ILE A 29 -6.77 20.82 10.69
CA ILE A 29 -6.90 22.28 10.85
C ILE A 29 -7.61 22.65 12.15
N GLU A 30 -7.69 21.73 13.10
CA GLU A 30 -8.25 21.96 14.45
C GLU A 30 -9.70 22.44 14.45
N SER A 31 -10.55 21.90 13.57
CA SER A 31 -11.99 22.19 13.57
C SER A 31 -12.64 21.84 14.91
N ASN A 32 -13.52 22.70 15.38
CA ASN A 32 -14.32 22.49 16.60
C ASN A 32 -15.55 21.60 16.39
N GLU A 33 -15.65 20.92 15.24
CA GLU A 33 -16.75 20.00 14.98
C GLU A 33 -16.69 18.78 15.89
N THR A 34 -17.86 18.22 16.21
CA THR A 34 -18.00 16.96 16.94
C THR A 34 -18.53 15.85 16.05
N ARG A 35 -18.34 14.62 16.46
CA ARG A 35 -18.89 13.42 15.82
C ARG A 35 -19.40 12.44 16.85
N THR A 36 -20.49 11.78 16.52
CA THR A 36 -21.04 10.71 17.34
C THR A 36 -20.32 9.40 17.06
N TYR A 37 -19.71 8.83 18.06
CA TYR A 37 -19.09 7.51 18.01
C TYR A 37 -20.02 6.47 18.65
N GLN A 38 -20.27 5.36 17.94
CA GLN A 38 -21.00 4.22 18.47
C GLN A 38 -20.01 3.14 18.93
N PRO A 39 -19.81 2.96 20.25
CA PRO A 39 -18.94 1.89 20.74
C PRO A 39 -19.44 0.51 20.34
N ARG A 40 -18.51 -0.44 20.18
CA ARG A 40 -18.84 -1.85 19.93
C ARG A 40 -19.21 -2.53 21.25
N ARG A 41 -20.13 -3.49 21.21
CA ARG A 41 -20.36 -4.41 22.33
C ARG A 41 -19.08 -5.16 22.65
N LYS A 42 -18.83 -5.42 23.93
CA LYS A 42 -17.69 -6.26 24.35
C LYS A 42 -17.99 -7.73 24.06
N HIS A 43 -19.21 -8.17 24.37
CA HIS A 43 -19.71 -9.50 24.07
C HIS A 43 -20.98 -9.40 23.21
N LYS A 44 -21.32 -10.47 22.50
CA LYS A 44 -22.46 -10.50 21.57
C LYS A 44 -23.79 -10.25 22.28
N ASP A 45 -23.90 -10.73 23.51
CA ASP A 45 -25.11 -10.67 24.33
C ASP A 45 -25.21 -9.42 25.20
N ASP A 46 -24.17 -8.59 25.24
CA ASP A 46 -24.20 -7.33 25.98
C ASP A 46 -25.19 -6.33 25.35
N PRO A 47 -25.81 -5.44 26.14
CA PRO A 47 -26.59 -4.34 25.60
C PRO A 47 -25.69 -3.44 24.73
N LYS A 48 -26.30 -2.83 23.73
CA LYS A 48 -25.57 -1.89 22.86
C LYS A 48 -25.21 -0.66 23.70
N PRO A 49 -23.90 -0.29 23.78
CA PRO A 49 -23.51 0.89 24.52
C PRO A 49 -24.15 2.18 23.93
N ASP A 50 -24.33 3.17 24.75
CA ASP A 50 -24.82 4.47 24.29
C ASP A 50 -23.81 5.14 23.35
N PRO A 51 -24.32 5.91 22.36
CA PRO A 51 -23.47 6.74 21.52
C PRO A 51 -22.73 7.79 22.36
N ILE A 52 -21.48 8.06 21.99
CA ILE A 52 -20.62 9.04 22.67
C ILE A 52 -20.32 10.17 21.70
N GLU A 53 -20.61 11.40 22.08
CA GLU A 53 -20.18 12.57 21.35
C GLU A 53 -18.70 12.86 21.65
N GLN A 54 -17.90 13.12 20.62
CA GLN A 54 -16.47 13.34 20.72
C GLN A 54 -16.04 14.48 19.81
N ASP A 55 -14.96 15.17 20.18
CA ASP A 55 -14.28 16.06 19.26
C ASP A 55 -13.83 15.33 18.01
N LEU A 56 -13.73 16.07 16.91
CA LEU A 56 -13.38 15.51 15.60
C LEU A 56 -12.01 14.86 15.59
N GLN A 57 -11.03 15.39 16.32
CA GLN A 57 -9.68 14.88 16.41
C GLN A 57 -9.66 13.49 17.06
N THR A 58 -10.33 13.33 18.19
CA THR A 58 -10.47 12.04 18.89
C THR A 58 -11.22 11.01 18.04
N TYR A 59 -12.30 11.44 17.36
CA TYR A 59 -13.04 10.58 16.44
C TYR A 59 -12.16 10.12 15.28
N MET A 60 -11.44 11.04 14.63
CA MET A 60 -10.60 10.75 13.48
C MET A 60 -9.38 9.90 13.82
N ALA A 61 -8.80 10.00 15.02
CA ALA A 61 -7.73 9.10 15.45
C ALA A 61 -8.14 7.61 15.38
N ARG A 62 -9.40 7.29 15.67
CA ARG A 62 -9.94 5.93 15.50
C ARG A 62 -10.23 5.61 14.04
N VAL A 63 -10.83 6.54 13.30
CA VAL A 63 -11.17 6.34 11.89
C VAL A 63 -9.91 6.03 11.08
N ILE A 64 -8.86 6.84 11.20
CA ILE A 64 -7.61 6.61 10.45
C ILE A 64 -6.96 5.27 10.82
N SER A 65 -7.04 4.85 12.09
CA SER A 65 -6.56 3.54 12.53
C SER A 65 -7.36 2.39 11.89
N ASN A 66 -8.68 2.53 11.82
CA ASN A 66 -9.55 1.54 11.16
C ASN A 66 -9.29 1.47 9.65
N VAL A 67 -9.12 2.63 8.99
CA VAL A 67 -8.77 2.70 7.57
C VAL A 67 -7.43 2.01 7.31
N LYS A 68 -6.43 2.30 8.15
CA LYS A 68 -5.12 1.64 8.06
C LYS A 68 -5.23 0.12 8.23
N ALA A 69 -6.01 -0.35 9.18
CA ALA A 69 -6.24 -1.78 9.39
C ALA A 69 -6.95 -2.45 8.18
N ARG A 70 -7.90 -1.74 7.52
CA ARG A 70 -8.53 -2.21 6.26
C ARG A 70 -7.48 -2.35 5.16
N GLN A 71 -6.67 -1.30 4.97
CA GLN A 71 -5.59 -1.30 3.99
C GLN A 71 -4.61 -2.45 4.22
N ASP A 72 -4.17 -2.66 5.46
CA ASP A 72 -3.20 -3.71 5.79
C ASP A 72 -3.74 -5.12 5.50
N LYS A 73 -5.05 -5.35 5.71
CA LYS A 73 -5.70 -6.61 5.32
C LYS A 73 -5.70 -6.82 3.80
N ILE A 74 -6.03 -5.79 3.02
CA ILE A 74 -6.03 -5.86 1.56
C ILE A 74 -4.62 -6.15 1.06
N VAL A 75 -3.65 -5.37 1.52
CA VAL A 75 -2.24 -5.52 1.14
C VAL A 75 -1.69 -6.89 1.54
N LYS A 76 -2.06 -7.38 2.73
CA LYS A 76 -1.67 -8.73 3.15
C LYS A 76 -2.21 -9.79 2.20
N LYS A 77 -3.50 -9.75 1.89
CA LYS A 77 -4.13 -10.71 0.97
C LYS A 77 -3.47 -10.71 -0.41
N GLN A 78 -3.18 -9.52 -0.95
CA GLN A 78 -2.53 -9.38 -2.25
C GLN A 78 -1.07 -9.87 -2.21
N PHE A 79 -0.36 -9.57 -1.12
CA PHE A 79 1.00 -10.07 -0.91
C PHE A 79 1.02 -11.61 -0.82
N ASP A 80 0.14 -12.21 -0.02
CA ASP A 80 0.08 -13.66 0.16
C ASP A 80 -0.15 -14.36 -1.19
N LYS A 81 -1.10 -13.85 -2.01
CA LYS A 81 -1.39 -14.38 -3.34
C LYS A 81 -0.19 -14.31 -4.29
N LEU A 82 0.50 -13.16 -4.31
CA LEU A 82 1.71 -13.05 -5.13
C LEU A 82 2.88 -13.88 -4.61
N ASN A 83 3.00 -14.04 -3.31
CA ASN A 83 4.02 -14.88 -2.70
C ASN A 83 3.87 -16.35 -3.09
N GLU A 84 2.63 -16.85 -3.17
CA GLU A 84 2.34 -18.18 -3.73
C GLU A 84 2.76 -18.27 -5.20
N LYS A 85 2.34 -17.31 -6.02
CA LYS A 85 2.69 -17.23 -7.44
C LYS A 85 4.21 -17.17 -7.69
N ILE A 86 4.94 -16.41 -6.87
CA ILE A 86 6.39 -16.32 -6.94
C ILE A 86 7.04 -17.71 -6.73
N LYS A 87 6.56 -18.45 -5.74
CA LYS A 87 7.07 -19.80 -5.41
C LYS A 87 6.69 -20.82 -6.49
N GLU A 88 5.43 -20.84 -6.92
CA GLU A 88 4.94 -21.75 -7.96
C GLU A 88 5.69 -21.59 -9.28
N ASN A 89 6.09 -20.37 -9.63
CA ASN A 89 6.86 -20.09 -10.84
C ASN A 89 8.39 -20.14 -10.63
N GLY A 90 8.87 -20.53 -9.44
CA GLY A 90 10.29 -20.61 -9.14
C GLY A 90 11.03 -19.27 -9.22
N LEU A 91 10.33 -18.15 -9.12
CA LEU A 91 10.93 -16.82 -9.20
C LEU A 91 11.78 -16.49 -7.97
N ASP A 92 11.55 -17.18 -6.86
CA ASP A 92 12.31 -17.04 -5.62
C ASP A 92 13.70 -17.69 -5.67
N ASN A 93 14.04 -18.39 -6.75
CA ASN A 93 15.37 -18.95 -6.94
C ASN A 93 16.45 -17.86 -6.82
N TYR A 94 17.55 -18.16 -6.13
CA TYR A 94 18.66 -17.22 -5.90
C TYR A 94 19.40 -16.79 -7.17
N SER A 95 19.26 -17.50 -8.28
CA SER A 95 19.77 -17.07 -9.58
C SER A 95 19.06 -15.81 -10.10
N ASN A 96 17.81 -15.60 -9.73
CA ASN A 96 17.03 -14.42 -10.10
C ASN A 96 17.41 -13.23 -9.20
N LYS A 97 18.31 -12.39 -9.67
CA LYS A 97 18.80 -11.23 -8.92
C LYS A 97 17.72 -10.16 -8.73
N ILE A 98 16.80 -10.06 -9.66
CA ILE A 98 15.65 -9.13 -9.62
C ILE A 98 14.37 -9.96 -9.78
N LEU A 99 13.36 -9.68 -8.97
CA LEU A 99 12.06 -10.30 -9.09
C LEU A 99 11.19 -9.53 -10.07
N LEU A 100 10.88 -10.12 -11.21
CA LEU A 100 9.94 -9.58 -12.19
C LEU A 100 8.60 -10.31 -12.07
N ILE A 101 7.55 -9.61 -11.65
CA ILE A 101 6.30 -10.23 -11.21
C ILE A 101 5.12 -9.60 -11.95
N ASP A 102 4.32 -10.45 -12.61
CA ASP A 102 3.03 -10.05 -13.18
C ASP A 102 1.95 -10.07 -12.10
N GLY A 103 1.48 -8.88 -11.73
CA GLY A 103 0.39 -8.66 -10.76
C GLY A 103 -0.93 -8.24 -11.42
N THR A 104 -1.10 -8.45 -12.73
CA THR A 104 -2.26 -7.94 -13.48
C THR A 104 -3.59 -8.35 -12.84
N GLU A 105 -3.75 -9.64 -12.51
CA GLU A 105 -4.97 -10.20 -11.94
C GLU A 105 -4.98 -10.23 -10.39
N ASP A 106 -3.86 -9.89 -9.77
CA ASP A 106 -3.63 -10.19 -8.35
C ASP A 106 -3.60 -8.95 -7.49
N ILE A 107 -3.38 -7.78 -8.09
CA ILE A 107 -3.15 -6.54 -7.36
C ILE A 107 -3.99 -5.39 -7.91
N ASP A 108 -4.57 -4.65 -6.99
CA ASP A 108 -5.14 -3.34 -7.28
C ASP A 108 -4.03 -2.32 -7.62
N LYS A 109 -4.28 -1.48 -8.63
CA LYS A 109 -3.36 -0.43 -9.08
C LYS A 109 -2.87 0.45 -7.92
N THR A 110 -3.76 0.77 -6.99
CA THR A 110 -3.49 1.63 -5.83
C THR A 110 -2.41 1.07 -4.91
N TYR A 111 -2.24 -0.25 -4.87
CA TYR A 111 -1.32 -0.94 -3.96
C TYR A 111 -0.05 -1.46 -4.59
N THR A 112 0.11 -1.35 -5.93
CA THR A 112 1.26 -1.89 -6.64
C THR A 112 2.59 -1.52 -5.99
N GLY A 113 2.80 -0.23 -5.67
CA GLY A 113 4.04 0.24 -5.04
C GLY A 113 4.23 -0.26 -3.59
N TYR A 114 3.14 -0.39 -2.83
CA TYR A 114 3.22 -0.88 -1.45
C TYR A 114 3.53 -2.38 -1.41
N VAL A 115 2.89 -3.16 -2.27
CA VAL A 115 3.13 -4.60 -2.35
C VAL A 115 4.52 -4.89 -2.92
N ALA A 116 4.97 -4.15 -3.94
CA ALA A 116 6.34 -4.25 -4.47
C ALA A 116 7.39 -4.03 -3.36
N ASN A 117 7.17 -3.02 -2.49
CA ASN A 117 8.06 -2.77 -1.36
C ASN A 117 8.06 -3.93 -0.35
N LYS A 118 6.90 -4.50 -0.03
CA LYS A 118 6.83 -5.68 0.84
C LYS A 118 7.56 -6.88 0.26
N ILE A 119 7.42 -7.14 -1.05
CA ILE A 119 8.10 -8.23 -1.74
C ILE A 119 9.61 -8.00 -1.73
N ALA A 120 10.09 -6.82 -2.09
CA ALA A 120 11.52 -6.50 -2.08
C ALA A 120 12.14 -6.72 -0.69
N ASN A 121 11.45 -6.28 0.38
CA ASN A 121 11.91 -6.48 1.75
C ASN A 121 11.84 -7.94 2.22
N TYR A 122 10.82 -8.69 1.79
CA TYR A 122 10.67 -10.11 2.16
C TYR A 122 11.74 -10.99 1.51
N TYR A 123 11.94 -10.83 0.20
CA TYR A 123 12.92 -11.60 -0.57
C TYR A 123 14.34 -11.01 -0.52
N LYS A 124 14.52 -9.82 0.09
CA LYS A 124 15.80 -9.12 0.24
C LYS A 124 16.51 -8.89 -1.09
N ARG A 125 15.76 -8.52 -2.12
CA ARG A 125 16.26 -8.21 -3.45
C ARG A 125 15.32 -7.27 -4.20
N PRO A 126 15.79 -6.58 -5.25
CA PRO A 126 14.96 -5.69 -6.04
C PRO A 126 13.75 -6.41 -6.62
N ALA A 127 12.59 -5.73 -6.64
CA ALA A 127 11.35 -6.26 -7.19
C ALA A 127 10.72 -5.27 -8.18
N LEU A 128 10.34 -5.77 -9.34
CA LEU A 128 9.54 -5.08 -10.35
C LEU A 128 8.19 -5.76 -10.43
N LEU A 129 7.16 -5.08 -9.94
CA LEU A 129 5.80 -5.54 -9.98
C LEU A 129 5.05 -4.77 -11.05
N TYR A 130 4.68 -5.44 -12.13
CA TYR A 130 4.00 -4.83 -13.25
C TYR A 130 2.57 -5.33 -13.42
N ARG A 131 1.77 -4.55 -14.14
CA ARG A 131 0.42 -4.89 -14.56
C ARG A 131 0.23 -4.49 -16.01
N ARG A 132 -0.51 -5.29 -16.78
CA ARG A 132 -0.94 -4.94 -18.12
C ARG A 132 -1.99 -3.85 -18.02
N LYS A 133 -1.88 -2.81 -18.84
CA LYS A 133 -2.87 -1.72 -18.91
C LYS A 133 -3.99 -2.00 -19.91
N THR A 134 -3.67 -2.79 -20.93
CA THR A 134 -4.59 -3.15 -22.01
C THR A 134 -4.67 -4.65 -22.19
N ALA A 135 -5.80 -5.15 -22.70
CA ALA A 135 -6.00 -6.57 -22.96
C ALA A 135 -5.01 -7.13 -24.00
N ASN A 136 -4.53 -6.29 -24.94
CA ASN A 136 -3.54 -6.66 -25.97
C ASN A 136 -2.14 -6.90 -25.40
N GLY A 137 -1.92 -6.58 -24.11
CA GLY A 137 -0.68 -6.90 -23.41
C GLY A 137 0.57 -6.12 -23.82
N LEU A 138 0.45 -5.11 -24.68
CA LEU A 138 1.59 -4.33 -25.17
C LEU A 138 1.92 -3.10 -24.31
N ASP A 139 1.01 -2.70 -23.41
CA ASP A 139 1.22 -1.56 -22.51
C ASP A 139 1.21 -2.02 -21.05
N PHE A 140 2.29 -1.72 -20.37
CA PHE A 140 2.53 -2.12 -18.97
C PHE A 140 2.68 -0.89 -18.09
N GLY A 141 2.32 -1.04 -16.84
CA GLY A 141 2.63 -0.06 -15.80
C GLY A 141 2.89 -0.79 -14.50
N GLY A 142 3.72 -0.23 -13.65
CA GLY A 142 4.07 -0.94 -12.44
C GLY A 142 4.84 -0.10 -11.43
N SER A 143 5.45 -0.79 -10.48
CA SER A 143 6.31 -0.19 -9.47
C SER A 143 7.55 -1.04 -9.27
N GLY A 144 8.72 -0.40 -9.36
CA GLY A 144 9.99 -0.98 -8.95
C GLY A 144 10.32 -0.58 -7.52
N ARG A 145 10.94 -1.48 -6.78
CA ARG A 145 11.52 -1.20 -5.47
C ARG A 145 12.86 -1.88 -5.35
N ASN A 146 13.85 -1.09 -4.95
CA ASN A 146 15.16 -1.62 -4.60
C ASN A 146 15.13 -2.18 -3.17
N TYR A 147 16.11 -3.01 -2.85
CA TYR A 147 16.42 -3.42 -1.49
C TYR A 147 17.81 -2.91 -1.15
N ASP A 148 17.91 -1.96 -0.23
CA ASP A 148 19.12 -1.17 0.04
C ASP A 148 20.38 -2.01 0.33
N LYS A 149 20.20 -3.18 0.94
CA LYS A 149 21.32 -4.07 1.28
C LYS A 149 21.67 -5.06 0.16
N PHE A 150 21.07 -4.95 -1.02
CA PHE A 150 21.34 -5.85 -2.14
C PHE A 150 22.62 -5.48 -2.89
N GLY A 151 23.11 -4.26 -2.73
CA GLY A 151 24.31 -3.76 -3.42
C GLY A 151 24.04 -3.18 -4.82
N LEU A 152 22.79 -2.99 -5.19
CA LEU A 152 22.39 -2.25 -6.39
C LEU A 152 22.19 -0.79 -6.01
N GLU A 153 23.00 0.12 -6.55
CA GLU A 153 22.93 1.55 -6.24
C GLU A 153 21.60 2.17 -6.69
N SER A 154 21.18 1.88 -7.93
CA SER A 154 19.93 2.41 -8.48
C SER A 154 19.27 1.40 -9.42
N LEU A 155 18.09 0.94 -9.05
CA LEU A 155 17.25 0.11 -9.93
C LEU A 155 16.78 0.92 -11.15
N MET A 156 16.55 2.23 -10.99
CA MET A 156 16.10 3.09 -12.08
C MET A 156 17.19 3.28 -13.12
N ASP A 157 18.44 3.49 -12.72
CA ASP A 157 19.54 3.67 -13.66
C ASP A 157 19.84 2.38 -14.39
N LEU A 158 19.84 1.25 -13.70
CA LEU A 158 19.95 -0.07 -14.34
C LEU A 158 18.89 -0.27 -15.44
N LEU A 159 17.65 0.15 -15.20
CA LEU A 159 16.58 0.00 -16.18
C LEU A 159 16.73 1.00 -17.35
N LYS A 160 17.19 2.23 -17.10
CA LYS A 160 17.48 3.21 -18.14
C LYS A 160 18.63 2.73 -19.05
N ASP A 161 19.69 2.23 -18.45
CA ASP A 161 20.88 1.75 -19.14
C ASP A 161 20.64 0.46 -19.95
N SER A 162 19.50 -0.20 -19.73
CA SER A 162 19.11 -1.38 -20.50
C SER A 162 18.89 -1.12 -22.01
N GLY A 163 18.86 0.12 -22.44
CA GLY A 163 18.71 0.52 -23.85
C GLY A 163 17.28 0.44 -24.39
N TYR A 164 16.30 0.12 -23.56
CA TYR A 164 14.88 0.09 -23.95
C TYR A 164 14.26 1.49 -23.87
N ASN A 165 14.27 2.23 -24.98
CA ASN A 165 13.78 3.61 -25.07
C ASN A 165 12.27 3.80 -24.85
N THR A 166 11.51 2.72 -24.74
CA THR A 166 10.06 2.74 -24.54
C THR A 166 9.64 2.80 -23.07
N LEU A 167 10.61 2.75 -22.16
CA LEU A 167 10.35 2.75 -20.71
C LEU A 167 10.38 4.18 -20.17
N SER A 168 9.26 4.63 -19.62
CA SER A 168 9.15 5.87 -18.88
C SER A 168 9.20 5.57 -17.39
N PHE A 169 10.26 6.01 -16.71
CA PHE A 169 10.45 5.84 -15.27
C PHE A 169 10.31 7.16 -14.55
N HIS A 170 9.49 7.18 -13.51
CA HIS A 170 9.33 8.30 -12.61
C HIS A 170 9.54 7.82 -11.18
N GLY A 171 10.40 8.48 -10.42
CA GLY A 171 10.63 8.15 -9.01
C GLY A 171 11.92 8.77 -8.48
N ASN A 172 12.06 8.71 -7.18
CA ASN A 172 13.29 9.08 -6.49
C ASN A 172 14.18 7.85 -6.32
N ASN A 173 15.48 8.03 -6.41
CA ASN A 173 16.47 7.07 -5.97
C ASN A 173 16.33 6.96 -4.43
N GLY A 174 15.79 5.89 -3.92
CA GLY A 174 15.62 5.70 -2.48
C GLY A 174 15.12 4.32 -2.16
#